data_eeddb8a0725de9386a472f1beeef0394
#
_entry.id   eeddb8a0725de9386a472f1beeef0394
#
_cell.length_a   1.000
_cell.length_b   1.000
_cell.length_c   1.000
_cell.angle_alpha   90.00
_cell.angle_beta   90.00
_cell.angle_gamma   90.00
#
_symmetry.space_group_name_H-M   'P 1'
#
loop_
_entity.id
_entity.type
_entity.pdbx_description
1 polymer ?
#
loop_
_entity_poly.entity_id
_entity_poly.type
_entity_poly.pdbx_seq_one_letter_code
_entity_poly.pdbx_strand_id
1 'polypeptide(L)'
;MVANNSVQQAKRTAVQHFDFKAQVDLKIKKEYPNLAAKTTFLYVGFYANNLANFPIIKPFTTPAFFGTYIWLNPVSHKAVIPSAGDATVNVGVFAKAILEQPGKTLGKYAAVVADMPTHEELLGYWSEVTGKRAAFLEANGKDWVKAFGSFGEELYLNMKVFEENPRWVFDNNPLSGKDLGIESQLVGTKATLECLKDQLL
;
A
#
# COMPACT_ATOMS: atom_id res chain seq x y z
N MET A 1 8.38 -5.91 -6.18
CA MET A 1 7.02 -5.97 -6.71
C MET A 1 7.01 -6.90 -7.89
N VAL A 2 5.99 -7.72 -7.98
CA VAL A 2 5.99 -8.82 -8.92
C VAL A 2 5.69 -8.27 -10.28
N ALA A 3 6.68 -8.19 -11.12
CA ALA A 3 6.43 -8.49 -12.49
C ALA A 3 6.07 -9.95 -12.49
N ASN A 4 4.93 -10.20 -12.08
CA ASN A 4 4.48 -11.53 -12.17
C ASN A 4 4.03 -11.76 -13.61
N ASN A 5 4.55 -12.80 -14.22
CA ASN A 5 3.90 -13.37 -15.38
C ASN A 5 2.38 -13.54 -15.13
N SER A 6 1.93 -13.62 -13.87
CA SER A 6 0.53 -13.63 -13.50
C SER A 6 -0.18 -12.29 -13.69
N VAL A 7 0.48 -11.14 -13.59
CA VAL A 7 -0.11 -9.81 -13.90
C VAL A 7 -0.21 -9.65 -15.42
N GLN A 8 0.76 -10.16 -16.19
CA GLN A 8 0.70 -10.16 -17.66
C GLN A 8 -0.27 -11.21 -18.23
N GLN A 9 -0.51 -12.32 -17.52
CA GLN A 9 -1.38 -13.41 -18.00
C GLN A 9 -2.87 -13.22 -17.67
N ALA A 10 -3.21 -12.48 -16.63
CA ALA A 10 -4.59 -12.05 -16.41
C ALA A 10 -4.79 -10.66 -17.01
N LYS A 11 -5.96 -10.37 -17.59
CA LYS A 11 -6.38 -9.01 -18.03
C LYS A 11 -6.42 -8.04 -16.83
N ARG A 12 -5.28 -7.75 -16.21
CA ARG A 12 -5.18 -6.92 -15.02
C ARG A 12 -4.72 -5.53 -15.38
N THR A 13 -5.16 -4.58 -14.57
CA THR A 13 -4.74 -3.19 -14.68
C THR A 13 -3.20 -3.09 -14.59
N ALA A 14 -2.58 -2.51 -15.61
CA ALA A 14 -1.14 -2.24 -15.63
C ALA A 14 -0.86 -0.98 -14.81
N VAL A 15 0.14 -1.05 -13.93
CA VAL A 15 0.62 0.09 -13.14
C VAL A 15 2.10 0.30 -13.45
N GLN A 16 2.40 1.37 -14.15
CA GLN A 16 3.69 1.59 -14.78
C GLN A 16 4.87 1.55 -13.80
N HIS A 17 4.75 2.23 -12.66
CA HIS A 17 5.81 2.25 -11.66
C HIS A 17 5.96 0.88 -10.92
N PHE A 18 4.91 0.05 -10.90
CA PHE A 18 5.02 -1.32 -10.42
C PHE A 18 5.74 -2.20 -11.43
N ASP A 19 5.35 -2.11 -12.70
CA ASP A 19 5.91 -2.90 -13.77
C ASP A 19 7.41 -2.63 -13.97
N PHE A 20 7.84 -1.36 -13.90
CA PHE A 20 9.26 -1.02 -14.00
C PHE A 20 10.10 -1.65 -12.89
N LYS A 21 9.65 -1.58 -11.63
CA LYS A 21 10.37 -2.20 -10.51
C LYS A 21 10.44 -3.72 -10.67
N ALA A 22 9.38 -4.29 -11.12
CA ALA A 22 9.28 -5.70 -11.35
C ALA A 22 10.20 -6.19 -12.50
N GLN A 23 10.34 -5.42 -13.57
CA GLN A 23 11.30 -5.70 -14.64
C GLN A 23 12.74 -5.70 -14.11
N VAL A 24 13.06 -4.83 -13.14
CA VAL A 24 14.37 -4.83 -12.48
C VAL A 24 14.62 -6.16 -11.74
N ASP A 25 13.63 -6.65 -10.98
CA ASP A 25 13.76 -7.93 -10.29
C ASP A 25 14.02 -9.08 -11.28
N LEU A 26 13.26 -9.12 -12.38
CA LEU A 26 13.44 -10.13 -13.43
C LEU A 26 14.82 -10.03 -14.09
N LYS A 27 15.28 -8.82 -14.37
CA LYS A 27 16.60 -8.58 -14.94
C LYS A 27 17.70 -9.06 -14.01
N ILE A 28 17.64 -8.71 -12.71
CA ILE A 28 18.61 -9.17 -11.70
C ILE A 28 18.65 -10.70 -11.66
N LYS A 29 17.48 -11.35 -11.61
CA LYS A 29 17.40 -12.81 -11.55
C LYS A 29 17.94 -13.49 -12.82
N LYS A 30 17.69 -12.91 -14.00
CA LYS A 30 18.08 -13.47 -15.28
C LYS A 30 19.55 -13.24 -15.61
N GLU A 31 20.02 -12.00 -15.44
CA GLU A 31 21.34 -11.58 -15.91
C GLU A 31 22.42 -11.66 -14.81
N TYR A 32 21.99 -11.60 -13.54
CA TYR A 32 22.91 -11.58 -12.38
C TYR A 32 22.51 -12.60 -11.31
N PRO A 33 22.45 -13.91 -11.62
CA PRO A 33 21.93 -14.93 -10.69
C PRO A 33 22.71 -14.99 -9.37
N ASN A 34 24.01 -14.75 -9.38
CA ASN A 34 24.83 -14.70 -8.16
C ASN A 34 24.48 -13.49 -7.27
N LEU A 35 24.09 -12.37 -7.87
CA LEU A 35 23.59 -11.21 -7.13
C LEU A 35 22.18 -11.50 -6.61
N ALA A 36 21.30 -12.05 -7.45
CA ALA A 36 19.95 -12.43 -7.04
C ALA A 36 19.94 -13.35 -5.81
N ALA A 37 20.85 -14.32 -5.76
CA ALA A 37 21.00 -15.24 -4.63
C ALA A 37 21.44 -14.56 -3.32
N LYS A 38 22.01 -13.35 -3.42
CA LYS A 38 22.45 -12.52 -2.28
C LYS A 38 21.55 -11.31 -2.02
N THR A 39 20.44 -11.17 -2.75
CA THR A 39 19.51 -10.06 -2.65
C THR A 39 18.24 -10.50 -1.96
N THR A 40 17.73 -9.72 -1.01
CA THR A 40 16.37 -9.82 -0.53
C THR A 40 15.54 -8.74 -1.23
N PHE A 41 14.48 -9.15 -1.93
CA PHE A 41 13.58 -8.23 -2.64
C PHE A 41 12.47 -7.81 -1.69
N LEU A 42 12.36 -6.51 -1.42
CA LEU A 42 11.42 -5.98 -0.44
C LEU A 42 10.20 -5.37 -1.13
N TYR A 43 9.02 -5.93 -0.86
CA TYR A 43 7.74 -5.30 -1.20
C TYR A 43 7.29 -4.42 -0.05
N VAL A 44 6.74 -3.27 -0.38
CA VAL A 44 6.16 -2.37 0.62
C VAL A 44 4.73 -2.06 0.23
N GLY A 45 3.82 -2.29 1.14
CA GLY A 45 2.41 -1.97 0.98
C GLY A 45 2.13 -0.47 0.96
N PHE A 46 0.86 -0.10 0.99
CA PHE A 46 0.43 1.30 1.07
C PHE A 46 0.91 1.94 2.39
N TYR A 47 1.44 3.13 2.32
CA TYR A 47 1.89 3.87 3.49
C TYR A 47 0.71 4.59 4.14
N ALA A 48 0.33 4.22 5.38
CA ALA A 48 -0.74 4.90 6.10
C ALA A 48 -0.44 6.39 6.30
N ASN A 49 0.85 6.76 6.38
CA ASN A 49 1.34 8.15 6.43
C ASN A 49 0.86 8.99 5.23
N ASN A 50 0.54 8.37 4.10
CA ASN A 50 0.06 9.08 2.91
C ASN A 50 -1.27 9.80 3.14
N LEU A 51 -2.11 9.34 4.08
CA LEU A 51 -3.34 10.03 4.46
C LEU A 51 -3.09 11.40 5.09
N ALA A 52 -1.92 11.63 5.67
CA ALA A 52 -1.51 12.95 6.15
C ALA A 52 -0.81 13.78 5.07
N ASN A 53 -0.05 13.12 4.18
CA ASN A 53 0.90 13.77 3.28
C ASN A 53 0.31 14.15 1.90
N PHE A 54 -0.74 13.45 1.42
CA PHE A 54 -1.27 13.66 0.08
C PHE A 54 -2.72 14.14 0.11
N PRO A 55 -2.99 15.42 -0.22
CA PRO A 55 -4.34 15.99 -0.20
C PRO A 55 -5.37 15.24 -1.05
N ILE A 56 -4.95 14.65 -2.18
CA ILE A 56 -5.85 13.93 -3.11
C ILE A 56 -6.43 12.64 -2.50
N ILE A 57 -5.75 12.03 -1.52
CA ILE A 57 -6.23 10.82 -0.85
C ILE A 57 -6.67 11.09 0.59
N LYS A 58 -6.73 12.33 1.00
CA LYS A 58 -7.16 12.76 2.34
C LYS A 58 -8.67 13.03 2.33
N PRO A 59 -9.43 12.62 3.36
CA PRO A 59 -10.80 13.08 3.50
C PRO A 59 -10.88 14.61 3.59
N PHE A 60 -11.80 15.22 2.88
CA PHE A 60 -11.97 16.68 2.83
C PHE A 60 -13.40 17.10 3.14
N THR A 61 -13.60 18.36 3.49
CA THR A 61 -14.93 18.92 3.74
C THR A 61 -15.08 20.31 3.12
N THR A 62 -16.32 20.72 2.92
CA THR A 62 -16.71 22.08 2.54
C THR A 62 -17.89 22.52 3.40
N PRO A 63 -18.23 23.82 3.46
CA PRO A 63 -19.43 24.29 4.16
C PRO A 63 -20.71 23.58 3.72
N ALA A 64 -20.81 23.19 2.45
CA ALA A 64 -21.97 22.49 1.90
C ALA A 64 -22.18 21.08 2.47
N PHE A 65 -21.17 20.49 3.09
CA PHE A 65 -21.24 19.15 3.70
C PHE A 65 -21.60 19.16 5.19
N PHE A 66 -21.92 20.35 5.74
CA PHE A 66 -22.38 20.50 7.13
C PHE A 66 -21.50 19.78 8.17
N GLY A 67 -20.16 19.86 8.00
CA GLY A 67 -19.19 19.26 8.90
C GLY A 67 -18.95 17.76 8.69
N THR A 68 -19.53 17.15 7.66
CA THR A 68 -19.16 15.79 7.23
C THR A 68 -17.95 15.87 6.29
N TYR A 69 -16.98 15.00 6.49
CA TYR A 69 -15.85 14.83 5.60
C TYR A 69 -16.20 13.79 4.51
N ILE A 70 -15.76 14.02 3.30
CA ILE A 70 -15.95 13.10 2.20
C ILE A 70 -14.58 12.49 1.84
N TRP A 71 -14.53 11.18 1.80
CA TRP A 71 -13.41 10.48 1.20
C TRP A 71 -13.79 9.99 -0.18
N LEU A 72 -13.38 10.77 -1.17
CA LEU A 72 -13.61 10.45 -2.58
C LEU A 72 -12.57 9.44 -3.05
N ASN A 73 -12.99 8.33 -3.65
CA ASN A 73 -12.12 7.27 -4.12
C ASN A 73 -12.63 6.67 -5.43
N PRO A 74 -11.74 6.25 -6.35
CA PRO A 74 -12.15 5.69 -7.64
C PRO A 74 -12.36 4.16 -7.61
N VAL A 75 -12.39 3.55 -6.43
CA VAL A 75 -12.59 2.11 -6.21
C VAL A 75 -13.59 1.87 -5.09
N SER A 76 -14.06 0.64 -4.97
CA SER A 76 -15.03 0.25 -3.96
C SER A 76 -14.52 0.46 -2.53
N HIS A 77 -15.42 0.88 -1.61
CA HIS A 77 -15.16 0.94 -0.18
C HIS A 77 -14.74 -0.41 0.42
N LYS A 78 -15.09 -1.53 -0.24
CA LYS A 78 -14.72 -2.90 0.16
C LYS A 78 -13.35 -3.33 -0.35
N ALA A 79 -12.72 -2.56 -1.23
CA ALA A 79 -11.39 -2.89 -1.72
C ALA A 79 -10.39 -2.90 -0.55
N VAL A 80 -9.59 -3.96 -0.47
CA VAL A 80 -8.62 -4.17 0.60
C VAL A 80 -7.30 -3.49 0.27
N ILE A 81 -6.70 -2.84 1.25
CA ILE A 81 -5.42 -2.13 1.13
C ILE A 81 -4.35 -2.92 1.88
N PRO A 82 -3.38 -3.54 1.19
CA PRO A 82 -2.19 -4.06 1.87
C PRO A 82 -1.40 -2.89 2.46
N SER A 83 -1.55 -2.64 3.75
CA SER A 83 -0.97 -1.47 4.42
C SER A 83 0.38 -1.80 5.06
N ALA A 84 1.37 -0.99 4.78
CA ALA A 84 2.65 -1.04 5.49
C ALA A 84 2.57 -0.44 6.91
N GLY A 85 1.42 0.12 7.30
CA GLY A 85 1.29 0.87 8.53
C GLY A 85 2.17 2.12 8.53
N ASP A 86 2.92 2.35 9.61
CA ASP A 86 3.93 3.41 9.64
C ASP A 86 5.17 3.01 8.84
N ALA A 87 5.26 3.50 7.62
CA ALA A 87 6.38 3.20 6.73
C ALA A 87 7.71 3.77 7.25
N THR A 88 7.70 4.81 8.08
CA THR A 88 8.92 5.39 8.66
C THR A 88 9.54 4.49 9.73
N VAL A 89 8.76 3.61 10.32
CA VAL A 89 9.17 2.62 11.32
C VAL A 89 9.30 1.23 10.69
N ASN A 90 8.23 0.73 10.07
CA ASN A 90 8.10 -0.67 9.68
C ASN A 90 9.10 -1.09 8.59
N VAL A 91 9.43 -0.20 7.65
CA VAL A 91 10.46 -0.49 6.63
C VAL A 91 11.83 -0.71 7.30
N GLY A 92 12.16 0.10 8.29
CA GLY A 92 13.40 -0.04 9.07
C GLY A 92 13.44 -1.33 9.89
N VAL A 93 12.32 -1.70 10.53
CA VAL A 93 12.18 -2.96 11.29
C VAL A 93 12.40 -4.17 10.37
N PHE A 94 11.77 -4.19 9.20
CA PHE A 94 11.98 -5.26 8.21
C PHE A 94 13.41 -5.29 7.69
N ALA A 95 13.98 -4.14 7.33
CA ALA A 95 15.36 -4.06 6.83
C ALA A 95 16.36 -4.62 7.85
N LYS A 96 16.22 -4.24 9.12
CA LYS A 96 17.03 -4.77 10.22
C LYS A 96 16.90 -6.29 10.32
N ALA A 97 15.68 -6.82 10.40
CA ALA A 97 15.43 -8.25 10.53
C ALA A 97 15.96 -9.06 9.33
N ILE A 98 15.89 -8.50 8.12
CA ILE A 98 16.46 -9.08 6.91
C ILE A 98 17.98 -9.21 7.01
N LEU A 99 18.65 -8.15 7.46
CA LEU A 99 20.12 -8.14 7.60
C LEU A 99 20.61 -9.05 8.73
N GLU A 100 19.84 -9.20 9.79
CA GLU A 100 20.16 -10.07 10.92
C GLU A 100 19.90 -11.56 10.65
N GLN A 101 19.11 -11.89 9.61
CA GLN A 101 18.73 -13.27 9.28
C GLN A 101 19.10 -13.67 7.83
N PRO A 102 20.37 -13.49 7.37
CA PRO A 102 20.73 -13.70 5.97
C PRO A 102 20.46 -15.14 5.49
N GLY A 103 20.65 -16.14 6.35
CA GLY A 103 20.36 -17.53 6.02
C GLY A 103 18.89 -17.81 5.69
N LYS A 104 17.99 -16.95 6.14
CA LYS A 104 16.54 -17.05 5.92
C LYS A 104 16.05 -16.17 4.78
N THR A 105 16.70 -15.04 4.54
CA THR A 105 16.18 -13.95 3.73
C THR A 105 16.83 -13.81 2.36
N LEU A 106 18.09 -14.23 2.21
CA LEU A 106 18.82 -14.12 0.93
C LEU A 106 18.12 -14.90 -0.18
N GLY A 107 18.06 -14.31 -1.36
CA GLY A 107 17.42 -14.85 -2.55
C GLY A 107 15.89 -14.85 -2.51
N LYS A 108 15.27 -14.27 -1.47
CA LYS A 108 13.82 -14.30 -1.25
C LYS A 108 13.19 -12.93 -1.35
N TYR A 109 11.86 -12.94 -1.40
CA TYR A 109 11.02 -11.76 -1.20
C TYR A 109 10.64 -11.61 0.27
N ALA A 110 10.45 -10.37 0.71
CA ALA A 110 9.82 -10.03 1.98
C ALA A 110 8.77 -8.93 1.73
N ALA A 111 7.68 -8.93 2.49
CA ALA A 111 6.59 -7.98 2.32
C ALA A 111 6.34 -7.19 3.61
N VAL A 112 6.54 -5.88 3.54
CA VAL A 112 6.19 -4.94 4.61
C VAL A 112 4.69 -4.69 4.54
N VAL A 113 3.92 -5.52 5.26
CA VAL A 113 2.49 -5.40 5.45
C VAL A 113 2.22 -5.58 6.94
N ALA A 114 1.68 -4.53 7.57
CA ALA A 114 1.32 -4.55 8.98
C ALA A 114 -0.11 -5.05 9.18
N ASP A 115 -1.03 -4.61 8.31
CA ASP A 115 -2.43 -5.01 8.30
C ASP A 115 -3.06 -4.83 6.91
N MET A 116 -4.30 -5.25 6.75
CA MET A 116 -5.00 -5.25 5.47
C MET A 116 -6.44 -4.71 5.62
N PRO A 117 -6.62 -3.44 6.01
CA PRO A 117 -7.95 -2.87 6.11
C PRO A 117 -8.61 -2.71 4.74
N THR A 118 -9.94 -2.75 4.71
CA THR A 118 -10.72 -2.20 3.61
C THR A 118 -10.65 -0.67 3.62
N HIS A 119 -11.04 -0.02 2.52
CA HIS A 119 -11.16 1.44 2.50
C HIS A 119 -12.18 1.93 3.54
N GLU A 120 -13.27 1.18 3.75
CA GLU A 120 -14.27 1.50 4.76
C GLU A 120 -13.69 1.45 6.19
N GLU A 121 -12.95 0.40 6.51
CA GLU A 121 -12.27 0.26 7.80
C GLU A 121 -11.22 1.37 8.01
N LEU A 122 -10.46 1.68 6.97
CA LEU A 122 -9.48 2.78 7.02
C LEU A 122 -10.15 4.14 7.28
N LEU A 123 -11.28 4.41 6.62
CA LEU A 123 -12.08 5.61 6.89
C LEU A 123 -12.66 5.60 8.32
N GLY A 124 -13.06 4.43 8.81
CA GLY A 124 -13.47 4.22 10.19
C GLY A 124 -12.37 4.60 11.18
N TYR A 125 -11.16 4.12 10.97
CA TYR A 125 -9.99 4.49 11.79
C TYR A 125 -9.73 6.00 11.76
N TRP A 126 -9.78 6.60 10.57
CA TRP A 126 -9.64 8.06 10.42
C TRP A 126 -10.71 8.83 11.21
N SER A 127 -11.98 8.38 11.14
CA SER A 127 -13.10 9.01 11.86
C SER A 127 -12.94 8.88 13.37
N GLU A 128 -12.55 7.72 13.87
CA GLU A 128 -12.29 7.49 15.29
C GLU A 128 -11.16 8.39 15.81
N VAL A 129 -10.04 8.44 15.08
CA VAL A 129 -8.85 9.20 15.48
C VAL A 129 -9.11 10.71 15.47
N THR A 130 -9.79 11.20 14.44
CA THR A 130 -10.05 12.65 14.30
C THR A 130 -11.27 13.12 15.08
N GLY A 131 -12.17 12.22 15.46
CA GLY A 131 -13.47 12.55 16.05
C GLY A 131 -14.44 13.21 15.03
N LYS A 132 -14.18 13.08 13.73
CA LYS A 132 -14.98 13.69 12.67
C LYS A 132 -15.86 12.67 11.98
N ARG A 133 -17.08 13.10 11.59
CA ARG A 133 -17.93 12.28 10.72
C ARG A 133 -17.33 12.26 9.32
N ALA A 134 -17.27 11.09 8.72
CA ALA A 134 -16.84 10.94 7.34
C ALA A 134 -17.77 9.99 6.56
N ALA A 135 -17.85 10.20 5.26
CA ALA A 135 -18.57 9.34 4.33
C ALA A 135 -17.65 8.97 3.16
N PHE A 136 -17.72 7.71 2.76
CA PHE A 136 -17.03 7.25 1.55
C PHE A 136 -17.89 7.58 0.33
N LEU A 137 -17.26 8.13 -0.70
CA LEU A 137 -17.90 8.39 -1.98
C LEU A 137 -17.09 7.77 -3.09
N GLU A 138 -17.67 6.77 -3.74
CA GLU A 138 -17.07 6.10 -4.90
C GLU A 138 -17.26 6.97 -6.14
N ALA A 139 -16.14 7.35 -6.77
CA ALA A 139 -16.12 8.06 -8.02
C ALA A 139 -15.95 7.09 -9.20
N ASN A 140 -16.54 7.41 -10.35
CA ASN A 140 -16.19 6.71 -11.57
C ASN A 140 -14.71 6.97 -11.92
N GLY A 141 -13.94 5.93 -12.27
CA GLY A 141 -12.51 6.06 -12.56
C GLY A 141 -12.19 7.06 -13.68
N LYS A 142 -13.04 7.17 -14.72
CA LYS A 142 -12.84 8.16 -15.80
C LYS A 142 -13.04 9.59 -15.31
N ASP A 143 -14.05 9.80 -14.46
CA ASP A 143 -14.31 11.13 -13.88
C ASP A 143 -13.23 11.52 -12.87
N TRP A 144 -12.70 10.56 -12.12
CA TRP A 144 -11.53 10.73 -11.27
C TRP A 144 -10.32 11.20 -12.08
N VAL A 145 -9.96 10.49 -13.15
CA VAL A 145 -8.83 10.87 -14.01
C VAL A 145 -9.05 12.24 -14.65
N LYS A 146 -10.28 12.55 -15.08
CA LYS A 146 -10.63 13.87 -15.62
C LYS A 146 -10.44 14.98 -14.60
N ALA A 147 -10.76 14.72 -13.31
CA ALA A 147 -10.63 15.71 -12.24
C ALA A 147 -9.19 15.91 -11.78
N PHE A 148 -8.37 14.85 -11.74
CA PHE A 148 -7.04 14.87 -11.11
C PHE A 148 -5.87 14.66 -12.08
N GLY A 149 -6.13 14.50 -13.38
CA GLY A 149 -5.12 14.37 -14.42
C GLY A 149 -4.25 13.10 -14.29
N SER A 150 -3.03 13.17 -14.82
CA SER A 150 -2.11 12.01 -14.87
C SER A 150 -1.73 11.46 -13.50
N PHE A 151 -1.58 12.31 -12.50
CA PHE A 151 -1.31 11.87 -11.13
C PHE A 151 -2.52 11.12 -10.54
N GLY A 152 -3.74 11.60 -10.82
CA GLY A 152 -4.97 10.91 -10.45
C GLY A 152 -5.12 9.56 -11.16
N GLU A 153 -4.71 9.47 -12.43
CA GLU A 153 -4.70 8.21 -13.17
C GLU A 153 -3.78 7.17 -12.53
N GLU A 154 -2.56 7.56 -12.18
CA GLU A 154 -1.61 6.67 -11.51
C GLU A 154 -2.14 6.14 -10.18
N LEU A 155 -2.73 7.01 -9.36
CA LEU A 155 -3.37 6.60 -8.10
C LEU A 155 -4.57 5.68 -8.32
N TYR A 156 -5.41 5.99 -9.31
CA TYR A 156 -6.54 5.13 -9.67
C TYR A 156 -6.08 3.73 -10.06
N LEU A 157 -5.11 3.63 -10.97
CA LEU A 157 -4.58 2.34 -11.42
C LEU A 157 -3.95 1.55 -10.26
N ASN A 158 -3.28 2.22 -9.34
CA ASN A 158 -2.72 1.63 -8.14
C ASN A 158 -3.80 1.03 -7.22
N MET A 159 -4.85 1.82 -6.92
CA MET A 159 -5.99 1.36 -6.11
C MET A 159 -6.77 0.25 -6.81
N LYS A 160 -6.89 0.32 -8.14
CA LYS A 160 -7.56 -0.68 -8.96
C LYS A 160 -6.87 -2.04 -8.89
N VAL A 161 -5.53 -2.09 -8.88
CA VAL A 161 -4.78 -3.33 -8.65
C VAL A 161 -5.08 -3.91 -7.28
N PHE A 162 -5.23 -3.09 -6.25
CA PHE A 162 -5.60 -3.58 -4.92
C PHE A 162 -7.01 -4.16 -4.90
N GLU A 163 -7.95 -3.52 -5.59
CA GLU A 163 -9.32 -4.01 -5.72
C GLU A 163 -9.38 -5.35 -6.50
N GLU A 164 -8.68 -5.45 -7.62
CA GLU A 164 -8.68 -6.64 -8.49
C GLU A 164 -7.87 -7.81 -7.92
N ASN A 165 -6.82 -7.53 -7.14
CA ASN A 165 -5.95 -8.52 -6.56
C ASN A 165 -5.47 -8.11 -5.15
N PRO A 166 -6.33 -8.18 -4.13
CA PRO A 166 -6.00 -7.72 -2.78
C PRO A 166 -4.82 -8.47 -2.14
N ARG A 167 -4.44 -9.60 -2.70
CA ARG A 167 -3.35 -10.44 -2.19
C ARG A 167 -2.08 -10.39 -3.04
N TRP A 168 -1.97 -9.45 -3.98
CA TRP A 168 -0.81 -9.34 -4.88
C TRP A 168 0.54 -9.28 -4.15
N VAL A 169 0.56 -8.66 -2.97
CA VAL A 169 1.79 -8.52 -2.15
C VAL A 169 2.29 -9.88 -1.63
N PHE A 170 1.46 -10.91 -1.64
CA PHE A 170 1.84 -12.27 -1.24
C PHE A 170 2.21 -13.17 -2.44
N ASP A 171 2.12 -12.67 -3.65
CA ASP A 171 2.63 -13.38 -4.81
C ASP A 171 4.15 -13.64 -4.63
N ASN A 172 4.67 -14.79 -5.06
CA ASN A 172 6.02 -15.28 -4.79
C ASN A 172 6.33 -15.65 -3.32
N ASN A 173 5.31 -15.82 -2.49
CA ASN A 173 5.43 -16.28 -1.11
C ASN A 173 6.49 -15.49 -0.31
N PRO A 174 6.33 -14.16 -0.19
CA PRO A 174 7.28 -13.32 0.53
C PRO A 174 7.26 -13.62 2.02
N LEU A 175 8.39 -13.43 2.67
CA LEU A 175 8.49 -13.49 4.13
C LEU A 175 7.66 -12.35 4.75
N SER A 176 6.81 -12.70 5.69
CA SER A 176 5.99 -11.76 6.48
C SER A 176 6.71 -11.32 7.76
N GLY A 177 6.13 -10.35 8.47
CA GLY A 177 6.59 -9.96 9.81
C GLY A 177 6.60 -11.13 10.80
N LYS A 178 5.63 -12.04 10.69
CA LYS A 178 5.54 -13.27 11.49
C LYS A 178 6.70 -14.22 11.16
N ASP A 179 7.00 -14.43 9.88
CA ASP A 179 8.11 -15.27 9.47
C ASP A 179 9.45 -14.74 9.96
N LEU A 180 9.61 -13.44 10.04
CA LEU A 180 10.82 -12.78 10.54
C LEU A 180 10.84 -12.62 12.07
N GLY A 181 9.75 -12.93 12.77
CA GLY A 181 9.65 -12.80 14.23
C GLY A 181 9.55 -11.34 14.72
N ILE A 182 9.05 -10.43 13.90
CA ILE A 182 8.98 -8.98 14.17
C ILE A 182 7.55 -8.44 14.26
N GLU A 183 6.55 -9.30 14.21
CA GLU A 183 5.13 -8.89 14.16
C GLU A 183 4.75 -7.92 15.28
N SER A 184 5.23 -8.16 16.50
CA SER A 184 4.98 -7.31 17.67
C SER A 184 5.70 -5.95 17.64
N GLN A 185 6.62 -5.75 16.70
CA GLN A 185 7.36 -4.49 16.52
C GLN A 185 6.71 -3.58 15.47
N LEU A 186 5.72 -4.09 14.74
CA LEU A 186 5.08 -3.36 13.65
C LEU A 186 4.02 -2.40 14.18
N VAL A 187 4.01 -1.20 13.63
CA VAL A 187 3.00 -0.17 13.88
C VAL A 187 1.90 -0.31 12.82
N GLY A 188 0.71 -0.71 13.24
CA GLY A 188 -0.45 -0.89 12.36
C GLY A 188 -1.03 0.43 11.87
N THR A 189 -1.94 0.34 10.90
CA THR A 189 -2.55 1.50 10.23
C THR A 189 -3.24 2.44 11.21
N LYS A 190 -4.08 1.93 12.11
CA LYS A 190 -4.78 2.78 13.09
C LYS A 190 -3.82 3.52 14.02
N ALA A 191 -2.83 2.81 14.57
CA ALA A 191 -1.80 3.42 15.43
C ALA A 191 -0.99 4.49 14.69
N THR A 192 -0.72 4.28 13.40
CA THR A 192 -0.08 5.30 12.56
C THR A 192 -0.92 6.57 12.45
N LEU A 193 -2.24 6.42 12.24
CA LEU A 193 -3.14 7.58 12.18
C LEU A 193 -3.23 8.29 13.53
N GLU A 194 -3.21 7.56 14.64
CA GLU A 194 -3.16 8.16 16.00
C GLU A 194 -1.92 9.04 16.19
N CYS A 195 -0.75 8.58 15.75
CA CYS A 195 0.49 9.37 15.78
C CYS A 195 0.43 10.63 14.88
N LEU A 196 -0.36 10.59 13.80
CA LEU A 196 -0.46 11.66 12.80
C LEU A 196 -1.70 12.53 12.99
N LYS A 197 -2.44 12.38 14.10
CA LYS A 197 -3.76 12.99 14.31
C LYS A 197 -3.85 14.46 13.91
N ASP A 198 -2.88 15.26 14.32
CA ASP A 198 -2.85 16.71 14.07
C ASP A 198 -2.60 17.08 12.60
N GLN A 199 -2.20 16.11 11.78
CA GLN A 199 -1.91 16.27 10.35
C GLN A 199 -3.03 15.73 9.45
N LEU A 200 -4.05 15.07 10.04
CA LEU A 200 -5.12 14.41 9.29
C LEU A 200 -6.26 15.37 8.85
N LEU A 201 -6.33 16.56 9.41
CA LEU A 201 -7.37 17.56 9.13
C LEU A 201 -6.88 18.69 8.24
#